data_f38995448f8646c9845c9bca7775eade
#
_entry.id   f38995448f8646c9845c9bca7775eade
#
_cell.length_a   1.000
_cell.length_b   1.000
_cell.length_c   1.000
_cell.angle_alpha   90.00
_cell.angle_beta   90.00
_cell.angle_gamma   90.00
#
_symmetry.space_group_name_H-M   'P 1'
#
loop_
_entity.id
_entity.type
_entity.pdbx_description
1 polymer ?
#
loop_
_entity_poly.entity_id
_entity_poly.type
_entity_poly.pdbx_seq_one_letter_code
_entity_poly.pdbx_strand_id
1 'polypeptide(L)'
;YSVSAEGGSRPLLLTPGRFMVEWVAMAPDRRSVLYNANAGTEAHDVDRRHLFRVPVDRPEPAPLSTGLGIEWSPLLTADGRWLAYLASDARNAATLKVRPVGGGDVVSVTSGLVPGDFPADSLVVPEPVVVKSPDGLDIHCQVFRTPSGPARRPAIVFAHGGPPRQMLLGWHYGFYYSNTYALNQFLASRGFLVLSVNYRLGIGYGHDFHYPERAGSRGASEYQDVLAAGRYLQSRPDVDPKRVGI
;
A
#
# COMPACT_ATOMS: atom_id res chain seq x y z
N TYR A 1 -8.25 -18.00 9.07
CA TYR A 1 -8.41 -19.24 9.84
C TYR A 1 -8.95 -20.37 8.97
N SER A 2 -8.58 -21.61 9.33
CA SER A 2 -9.19 -22.85 8.84
C SER A 2 -9.95 -23.52 9.99
N VAL A 3 -11.09 -24.14 9.68
CA VAL A 3 -11.90 -24.89 10.64
C VAL A 3 -12.48 -26.13 9.96
N SER A 4 -12.63 -27.23 10.69
CA SER A 4 -13.28 -28.44 10.16
C SER A 4 -14.76 -28.15 9.91
N ALA A 5 -15.26 -28.57 8.75
CA ALA A 5 -16.69 -28.49 8.43
C ALA A 5 -17.54 -29.43 9.30
N GLU A 6 -16.93 -30.47 9.88
CA GLU A 6 -17.59 -31.42 10.80
C GLU A 6 -17.69 -30.90 12.23
N GLY A 7 -17.08 -29.74 12.52
CA GLY A 7 -17.02 -29.15 13.84
C GLY A 7 -16.00 -29.82 14.76
N GLY A 8 -16.04 -29.48 16.05
CA GLY A 8 -15.24 -30.13 17.12
C GLY A 8 -13.76 -29.72 17.20
N SER A 9 -13.18 -29.09 16.18
CA SER A 9 -11.81 -28.61 16.20
C SER A 9 -11.72 -27.11 16.51
N ARG A 10 -10.61 -26.68 17.12
CA ARG A 10 -10.32 -25.26 17.28
C ARG A 10 -9.94 -24.66 15.92
N PRO A 11 -10.34 -23.41 15.62
CA PRO A 11 -9.88 -22.69 14.45
C PRO A 11 -8.34 -22.62 14.40
N LEU A 12 -7.76 -22.99 13.27
CA LEU A 12 -6.32 -22.89 13.00
C LEU A 12 -6.02 -21.54 12.35
N LEU A 13 -5.20 -20.70 12.99
CA LEU A 13 -4.73 -19.45 12.41
C LEU A 13 -3.69 -19.75 11.32
N LEU A 14 -4.05 -19.56 10.05
CA LEU A 14 -3.18 -19.86 8.91
C LEU A 14 -2.10 -18.81 8.66
N THR A 15 -2.35 -17.58 9.06
CA THR A 15 -1.51 -16.40 8.74
C THR A 15 -1.08 -15.71 10.04
N PRO A 16 -0.23 -16.36 10.88
CA PRO A 16 0.27 -15.73 12.10
C PRO A 16 1.24 -14.59 11.74
N GLY A 17 1.10 -13.43 12.42
CA GLY A 17 1.97 -12.28 12.21
C GLY A 17 1.27 -10.95 12.44
N ARG A 18 2.05 -9.87 12.35
CA ARG A 18 1.57 -8.48 12.49
C ARG A 18 1.43 -7.83 11.13
N PHE A 19 0.47 -8.28 10.37
CA PHE A 19 0.16 -7.78 9.02
C PHE A 19 -1.33 -7.93 8.73
N MET A 20 -1.78 -7.22 7.72
CA MET A 20 -3.14 -7.30 7.21
C MET A 20 -3.19 -8.23 5.99
N VAL A 21 -4.21 -9.08 5.94
CA VAL A 21 -4.50 -9.96 4.80
C VAL A 21 -5.67 -9.39 4.02
N GLU A 22 -5.52 -9.35 2.70
CA GLU A 22 -6.57 -8.95 1.75
C GLU A 22 -6.63 -9.97 0.59
N TRP A 23 -7.62 -9.86 -0.30
CA TRP A 23 -7.72 -10.59 -1.57
C TRP A 23 -7.44 -12.09 -1.46
N VAL A 24 -8.27 -12.78 -0.71
CA VAL A 24 -8.13 -14.22 -0.45
C VAL A 24 -8.78 -15.03 -1.58
N ALA A 25 -8.07 -16.02 -2.11
CA ALA A 25 -8.55 -16.97 -3.11
C ALA A 25 -8.18 -18.41 -2.76
N MET A 26 -9.09 -19.35 -2.98
CA MET A 26 -8.81 -20.77 -2.83
C MET A 26 -8.07 -21.28 -4.06
N ALA A 27 -6.98 -22.04 -3.88
CA ALA A 27 -6.32 -22.73 -4.98
C ALA A 27 -7.22 -23.83 -5.58
N PRO A 28 -7.09 -24.17 -6.88
CA PRO A 28 -7.94 -25.17 -7.53
C PRO A 28 -7.87 -26.56 -6.89
N ASP A 29 -6.75 -26.92 -6.29
CA ASP A 29 -6.55 -28.19 -5.57
C ASP A 29 -7.27 -28.22 -4.20
N ARG A 30 -7.83 -27.09 -3.76
CA ARG A 30 -8.48 -26.90 -2.45
C ARG A 30 -7.61 -27.21 -1.24
N ARG A 31 -6.27 -27.25 -1.42
CA ARG A 31 -5.29 -27.57 -0.37
C ARG A 31 -4.53 -26.34 0.12
N SER A 32 -4.70 -25.22 -0.55
CA SER A 32 -4.05 -23.96 -0.15
C SER A 32 -4.88 -22.75 -0.48
N VAL A 33 -4.58 -21.67 0.23
CA VAL A 33 -5.18 -20.35 0.04
C VAL A 33 -4.09 -19.42 -0.49
N LEU A 34 -4.47 -18.61 -1.46
CA LEU A 34 -3.68 -17.48 -1.97
C LEU A 34 -4.21 -16.20 -1.33
N TYR A 35 -3.34 -15.29 -1.01
CA TYR A 35 -3.73 -13.98 -0.48
C TYR A 35 -2.64 -12.94 -0.76
N ASN A 36 -2.96 -11.66 -0.60
CA ASN A 36 -1.93 -10.66 -0.43
C ASN A 36 -1.92 -10.11 0.99
N ALA A 37 -0.77 -9.59 1.39
CA ALA A 37 -0.58 -8.98 2.69
C ALA A 37 0.43 -7.83 2.61
N ASN A 38 0.35 -6.91 3.57
CA ASN A 38 1.34 -5.86 3.77
C ASN A 38 2.52 -6.36 4.61
N ALA A 39 3.14 -7.43 4.12
CA ALA A 39 4.27 -8.12 4.73
C ALA A 39 5.30 -8.49 3.65
N GLY A 40 6.57 -8.55 4.03
CA GLY A 40 7.67 -8.91 3.14
C GLY A 40 9.01 -8.74 3.84
N THR A 41 10.09 -8.69 3.08
CA THR A 41 11.47 -8.57 3.56
C THR A 41 12.08 -7.19 3.36
N GLU A 42 11.43 -6.36 2.54
CA GLU A 42 11.93 -5.03 2.27
C GLU A 42 11.48 -4.02 3.35
N ALA A 43 12.30 -3.01 3.55
CA ALA A 43 11.91 -1.89 4.38
C ALA A 43 10.62 -1.25 3.86
N HIS A 44 9.70 -0.95 4.75
CA HIS A 44 8.40 -0.33 4.44
C HIS A 44 7.42 -1.22 3.65
N ASP A 45 7.54 -2.54 3.69
CA ASP A 45 6.55 -3.45 3.09
C ASP A 45 5.17 -3.36 3.76
N VAL A 46 5.11 -2.77 4.94
CA VAL A 46 3.84 -2.37 5.57
C VAL A 46 3.02 -1.42 4.67
N ASP A 47 3.68 -0.66 3.81
CA ASP A 47 3.08 0.26 2.83
C ASP A 47 3.02 -0.31 1.41
N ARG A 48 3.18 -1.63 1.27
CA ARG A 48 3.05 -2.39 0.02
C ARG A 48 2.11 -3.57 0.19
N ARG A 49 1.97 -4.38 -0.86
CA ARG A 49 1.22 -5.64 -0.85
C ARG A 49 1.98 -6.69 -1.62
N HIS A 50 2.22 -7.83 -0.99
CA HIS A 50 2.86 -8.98 -1.62
C HIS A 50 1.97 -10.21 -1.57
N LEU A 51 2.17 -11.12 -2.51
CA LEU A 51 1.39 -12.34 -2.65
C LEU A 51 1.99 -13.47 -1.83
N PHE A 52 1.11 -14.25 -1.22
CA PHE A 52 1.45 -15.42 -0.42
C PHE A 52 0.56 -16.59 -0.76
N ARG A 53 1.05 -17.80 -0.44
CA ARG A 53 0.29 -19.04 -0.43
C ARG A 53 0.45 -19.72 0.93
N VAL A 54 -0.64 -20.23 1.49
CA VAL A 54 -0.61 -20.97 2.76
C VAL A 54 -1.43 -22.26 2.61
N PRO A 55 -0.92 -23.43 3.08
CA PRO A 55 -1.72 -24.65 3.19
C PRO A 55 -2.93 -24.45 4.12
N VAL A 56 -4.04 -25.15 3.84
CA VAL A 56 -5.27 -25.03 4.67
C VAL A 56 -5.16 -25.79 5.99
N ASP A 57 -4.18 -26.67 6.15
CA ASP A 57 -3.99 -27.58 7.26
C ASP A 57 -2.82 -27.21 8.20
N ARG A 58 -2.02 -26.18 7.86
CA ARG A 58 -0.89 -25.74 8.66
C ARG A 58 -0.50 -24.27 8.39
N PRO A 59 -0.01 -23.55 9.42
CA PRO A 59 0.33 -22.12 9.31
C PRO A 59 1.77 -21.92 8.76
N GLU A 60 2.00 -22.33 7.52
CA GLU A 60 3.28 -22.24 6.81
C GLU A 60 3.12 -21.34 5.56
N PRO A 61 2.93 -20.03 5.72
CA PRO A 61 2.82 -19.13 4.59
C PRO A 61 4.15 -19.03 3.82
N ALA A 62 4.07 -19.14 2.50
CA ALA A 62 5.20 -18.96 1.61
C ALA A 62 4.97 -17.73 0.70
N PRO A 63 5.97 -16.85 0.52
CA PRO A 63 5.85 -15.70 -0.38
C PRO A 63 5.80 -16.18 -1.84
N LEU A 64 4.92 -15.53 -2.61
CA LEU A 64 4.82 -15.72 -4.07
C LEU A 64 5.37 -14.50 -4.81
N SER A 65 5.45 -13.34 -4.18
CA SER A 65 6.09 -12.14 -4.72
C SER A 65 6.92 -11.43 -3.65
N THR A 66 7.85 -10.61 -4.09
CA THR A 66 8.78 -9.82 -3.27
C THR A 66 9.19 -8.55 -4.02
N GLY A 67 9.93 -7.65 -3.36
CA GLY A 67 10.49 -6.45 -3.98
C GLY A 67 9.66 -5.20 -3.71
N LEU A 68 9.66 -4.25 -4.64
CA LEU A 68 9.07 -2.92 -4.43
C LEU A 68 7.67 -2.75 -5.07
N GLY A 69 7.07 -3.84 -5.52
CA GLY A 69 5.76 -3.85 -6.15
C GLY A 69 4.60 -3.79 -5.16
N ILE A 70 3.42 -3.66 -5.73
CA ILE A 70 2.12 -3.78 -5.06
C ILE A 70 1.33 -4.79 -5.86
N GLU A 71 1.08 -5.99 -5.30
CA GLU A 71 0.42 -7.09 -5.97
C GLU A 71 -0.88 -7.45 -5.26
N TRP A 72 -1.91 -7.77 -6.03
CA TRP A 72 -3.22 -8.14 -5.49
C TRP A 72 -4.00 -9.07 -6.44
N SER A 73 -5.14 -9.57 -5.96
CA SER A 73 -6.03 -10.48 -6.70
C SER A 73 -5.31 -11.72 -7.25
N PRO A 74 -4.56 -12.48 -6.42
CA PRO A 74 -3.89 -13.68 -6.90
C PRO A 74 -4.87 -14.76 -7.32
N LEU A 75 -4.61 -15.42 -8.45
CA LEU A 75 -5.40 -16.54 -8.97
C LEU A 75 -4.48 -17.57 -9.60
N LEU A 76 -4.70 -18.86 -9.32
CA LEU A 76 -4.05 -19.95 -10.04
C LEU A 76 -4.94 -20.44 -11.18
N THR A 77 -4.33 -20.81 -12.31
CA THR A 77 -5.02 -21.55 -13.37
C THR A 77 -5.53 -22.90 -12.84
N ALA A 78 -6.55 -23.47 -13.50
CA ALA A 78 -7.17 -24.73 -13.07
C ALA A 78 -6.18 -25.90 -12.95
N ASP A 79 -5.14 -25.91 -13.78
CA ASP A 79 -4.05 -26.89 -13.75
C ASP A 79 -2.96 -26.60 -12.68
N GLY A 80 -3.10 -25.47 -11.96
CA GLY A 80 -2.19 -25.02 -10.91
C GLY A 80 -0.79 -24.58 -11.40
N ARG A 81 -0.57 -24.49 -12.71
CA ARG A 81 0.77 -24.19 -13.27
C ARG A 81 1.10 -22.71 -13.35
N TRP A 82 0.10 -21.85 -13.46
CA TRP A 82 0.30 -20.42 -13.64
C TRP A 82 -0.37 -19.61 -12.53
N LEU A 83 0.33 -18.60 -12.08
CA LEU A 83 -0.18 -17.57 -11.18
C LEU A 83 -0.47 -16.31 -12.00
N ALA A 84 -1.74 -15.87 -11.99
CA ALA A 84 -2.18 -14.59 -12.53
C ALA A 84 -2.48 -13.63 -11.38
N TYR A 85 -2.12 -12.36 -11.52
CA TYR A 85 -2.34 -11.32 -10.52
C TYR A 85 -2.26 -9.93 -11.13
N LEU A 86 -2.82 -8.94 -10.45
CA LEU A 86 -2.62 -7.54 -10.78
C LEU A 86 -1.41 -7.01 -10.02
N ALA A 87 -0.64 -6.15 -10.68
CA ALA A 87 0.54 -5.54 -10.08
C ALA A 87 0.77 -4.12 -10.57
N SER A 88 1.28 -3.29 -9.68
CA SER A 88 1.76 -1.93 -9.93
C SER A 88 3.04 -1.67 -9.14
N ASP A 89 3.63 -0.51 -9.35
CA ASP A 89 4.71 0.02 -8.52
C ASP A 89 4.67 1.56 -8.49
N ALA A 90 5.74 2.20 -8.06
CA ALA A 90 5.81 3.65 -7.97
C ALA A 90 5.69 4.37 -9.33
N ARG A 91 6.13 3.73 -10.41
CA ARG A 91 6.19 4.34 -11.76
C ARG A 91 5.28 3.67 -12.78
N ASN A 92 4.85 2.45 -12.51
CA ASN A 92 4.06 1.65 -13.43
C ASN A 92 2.65 1.47 -12.88
N ALA A 93 1.66 1.90 -13.65
CA ALA A 93 0.26 1.67 -13.36
C ALA A 93 -0.07 0.18 -13.36
N ALA A 94 -1.22 -0.17 -12.80
CA ALA A 94 -1.67 -1.55 -12.67
C ALA A 94 -1.73 -2.29 -14.01
N THR A 95 -1.09 -3.45 -14.07
CA THR A 95 -1.16 -4.38 -15.20
C THR A 95 -1.42 -5.81 -14.71
N LEU A 96 -2.01 -6.64 -15.59
CA LEU A 96 -2.13 -8.07 -15.35
C LEU A 96 -0.77 -8.72 -15.58
N LYS A 97 -0.30 -9.44 -14.57
CA LYS A 97 0.92 -10.23 -14.61
C LYS A 97 0.59 -11.72 -14.57
N VAL A 98 1.40 -12.51 -15.26
CA VAL A 98 1.32 -13.96 -15.25
C VAL A 98 2.72 -14.53 -15.12
N ARG A 99 2.88 -15.56 -14.28
CA ARG A 99 4.15 -16.31 -14.17
C ARG A 99 3.91 -17.79 -13.87
N PRO A 100 4.87 -18.67 -14.20
CA PRO A 100 4.83 -20.07 -13.76
C PRO A 100 4.92 -20.16 -12.23
N VAL A 101 4.16 -21.07 -11.60
CA VAL A 101 4.20 -21.30 -10.15
C VAL A 101 5.54 -21.90 -9.71
N GLY A 102 6.17 -22.73 -10.54
CA GLY A 102 7.48 -23.32 -10.29
C GLY A 102 8.69 -22.37 -10.44
N GLY A 103 8.44 -21.08 -10.66
CA GLY A 103 9.49 -20.09 -10.95
C GLY A 103 9.64 -19.83 -12.44
N GLY A 104 10.22 -18.70 -12.80
CA GLY A 104 10.40 -18.24 -14.18
C GLY A 104 10.01 -16.78 -14.34
N ASP A 105 10.09 -16.29 -15.57
CA ASP A 105 9.86 -14.89 -15.90
C ASP A 105 8.41 -14.47 -15.69
N VAL A 106 8.24 -13.24 -15.22
CA VAL A 106 6.94 -12.59 -15.12
C VAL A 106 6.60 -11.92 -16.45
N VAL A 107 5.47 -12.30 -17.02
CA VAL A 107 4.95 -11.70 -18.26
C VAL A 107 3.85 -10.69 -17.91
N SER A 108 3.96 -9.47 -18.42
CA SER A 108 2.89 -8.46 -18.32
C SER A 108 1.96 -8.63 -19.52
N VAL A 109 0.76 -9.16 -19.27
CA VAL A 109 -0.22 -9.49 -20.32
C VAL A 109 -0.89 -8.25 -20.90
N THR A 110 -1.08 -7.22 -20.08
CA THR A 110 -1.80 -6.00 -20.46
C THR A 110 -0.90 -4.77 -20.60
N SER A 111 0.42 -4.96 -20.73
CA SER A 111 1.35 -3.82 -20.92
C SER A 111 1.02 -2.98 -22.16
N GLY A 112 0.53 -3.61 -23.23
CA GLY A 112 0.10 -2.91 -24.44
C GLY A 112 -1.14 -2.02 -24.29
N LEU A 113 -1.84 -2.09 -23.15
CA LEU A 113 -2.97 -1.19 -22.83
C LEU A 113 -2.50 0.10 -22.11
N VAL A 114 -1.26 0.16 -21.66
CA VAL A 114 -0.68 1.39 -21.11
C VAL A 114 -0.38 2.33 -22.29
N PRO A 115 -0.90 3.57 -22.29
CA PRO A 115 -0.62 4.54 -23.35
C PRO A 115 0.90 4.72 -23.57
N GLY A 116 1.32 4.84 -24.81
CA GLY A 116 2.74 4.99 -25.16
C GLY A 116 3.36 6.30 -24.66
N ASP A 117 2.54 7.29 -24.36
CA ASP A 117 2.93 8.59 -23.75
C ASP A 117 2.78 8.62 -22.22
N PHE A 118 2.51 7.47 -21.59
CA PHE A 118 2.47 7.37 -20.12
C PHE A 118 3.82 7.77 -19.54
N PRO A 119 3.88 8.77 -18.62
CA PRO A 119 5.13 9.42 -18.24
C PRO A 119 5.92 8.66 -17.15
N ALA A 120 6.07 7.34 -17.26
CA ALA A 120 6.68 6.48 -16.24
C ALA A 120 8.04 6.99 -15.74
N ASP A 121 8.91 7.43 -16.66
CA ASP A 121 10.25 7.92 -16.34
C ASP A 121 10.26 9.26 -15.60
N SER A 122 9.18 10.04 -15.73
CA SER A 122 9.02 11.33 -15.06
C SER A 122 8.39 11.22 -13.68
N LEU A 123 7.81 10.06 -13.34
CA LEU A 123 7.20 9.85 -12.04
C LEU A 123 8.26 9.70 -10.95
N VAL A 124 7.98 10.27 -9.79
CA VAL A 124 8.85 10.15 -8.62
C VAL A 124 8.55 8.87 -7.85
N VAL A 125 9.56 8.25 -7.28
CA VAL A 125 9.39 7.21 -6.26
C VAL A 125 9.12 7.93 -4.94
N PRO A 126 7.94 7.75 -4.32
CA PRO A 126 7.64 8.42 -3.05
C PRO A 126 8.57 7.93 -1.94
N GLU A 127 9.08 8.88 -1.17
CA GLU A 127 9.94 8.62 -0.01
C GLU A 127 9.06 8.31 1.20
N PRO A 128 9.18 7.13 1.84
CA PRO A 128 8.47 6.84 3.06
C PRO A 128 9.08 7.62 4.23
N VAL A 129 8.23 8.26 5.02
CA VAL A 129 8.62 8.98 6.23
C VAL A 129 7.66 8.67 7.37
N VAL A 130 8.16 8.69 8.61
CA VAL A 130 7.34 8.54 9.81
C VAL A 130 7.32 9.87 10.55
N VAL A 131 6.10 10.38 10.81
CA VAL A 131 5.86 11.60 11.57
C VAL A 131 5.26 11.21 12.92
N LYS A 132 5.78 11.77 14.01
CA LYS A 132 5.21 11.55 15.35
C LYS A 132 4.00 12.44 15.57
N SER A 133 2.86 11.85 15.90
CA SER A 133 1.71 12.56 16.44
C SER A 133 2.00 13.06 17.87
N PRO A 134 1.29 14.08 18.37
CA PRO A 134 1.54 14.61 19.72
C PRO A 134 1.42 13.60 20.86
N ASP A 135 0.68 12.53 20.68
CA ASP A 135 0.53 11.42 21.63
C ASP A 135 1.58 10.31 21.45
N GLY A 136 2.55 10.52 20.54
CA GLY A 136 3.65 9.60 20.29
C GLY A 136 3.38 8.51 19.24
N LEU A 137 2.17 8.46 18.66
CA LEU A 137 1.84 7.50 17.61
C LEU A 137 2.68 7.75 16.36
N ASP A 138 3.16 6.68 15.74
CA ASP A 138 3.84 6.71 14.44
C ASP A 138 2.84 6.85 13.31
N ILE A 139 2.95 7.94 12.56
CA ILE A 139 2.12 8.24 11.40
C ILE A 139 2.95 8.04 10.15
N HIS A 140 2.59 7.03 9.38
CA HIS A 140 3.26 6.69 8.13
C HIS A 140 2.83 7.65 7.03
N CYS A 141 3.80 8.25 6.37
CA CYS A 141 3.58 9.25 5.33
C CYS A 141 4.45 8.95 4.11
N GLN A 142 4.13 9.58 3.00
CA GLN A 142 4.85 9.45 1.73
C GLN A 142 5.13 10.83 1.17
N VAL A 143 6.41 11.15 0.95
CA VAL A 143 6.83 12.42 0.34
C VAL A 143 7.00 12.25 -1.17
N PHE A 144 6.26 13.04 -1.93
CA PHE A 144 6.43 13.17 -3.38
C PHE A 144 7.19 14.46 -3.66
N ARG A 145 8.38 14.33 -4.24
CA ARG A 145 9.26 15.46 -4.55
C ARG A 145 10.14 15.14 -5.74
N THR A 146 10.14 16.01 -6.76
CA THR A 146 11.10 15.91 -7.87
C THR A 146 12.51 16.25 -7.40
N PRO A 147 13.56 15.62 -7.96
CA PRO A 147 14.95 15.95 -7.62
C PRO A 147 15.29 17.41 -7.93
N SER A 148 14.79 17.94 -9.04
CA SER A 148 14.97 19.34 -9.48
C SER A 148 13.84 20.22 -8.97
N GLY A 149 14.11 21.53 -8.79
CA GLY A 149 13.11 22.52 -8.40
C GLY A 149 13.68 23.59 -7.47
N PRO A 150 12.83 24.51 -6.98
CA PRO A 150 13.29 25.60 -6.11
C PRO A 150 13.82 25.06 -4.77
N ALA A 151 14.77 25.80 -4.19
CA ALA A 151 15.38 25.44 -2.90
C ALA A 151 14.34 25.38 -1.78
N ARG A 152 13.29 26.23 -1.84
CA ARG A 152 12.13 26.21 -0.94
C ARG A 152 10.85 26.11 -1.77
N ARG A 153 10.08 25.06 -1.53
CA ARG A 153 8.89 24.69 -2.31
C ARG A 153 7.61 25.04 -1.54
N PRO A 154 6.52 25.34 -2.24
CA PRO A 154 5.19 25.20 -1.65
C PRO A 154 4.96 23.73 -1.34
N ALA A 155 4.21 23.43 -0.28
CA ALA A 155 3.91 22.06 0.10
C ALA A 155 2.41 21.84 0.35
N ILE A 156 1.98 20.61 0.16
CA ILE A 156 0.59 20.18 0.34
C ILE A 156 0.58 18.92 1.21
N VAL A 157 -0.25 18.95 2.26
CA VAL A 157 -0.67 17.74 2.98
C VAL A 157 -1.82 17.13 2.21
N PHE A 158 -1.66 15.90 1.76
CA PHE A 158 -2.76 15.12 1.20
C PHE A 158 -3.27 14.12 2.25
N ALA A 159 -4.52 14.27 2.68
CA ALA A 159 -5.23 13.34 3.55
C ALA A 159 -6.26 12.56 2.73
N HIS A 160 -6.16 11.23 2.71
CA HIS A 160 -7.10 10.37 1.99
C HIS A 160 -8.48 10.37 2.64
N GLY A 161 -9.53 10.15 1.86
CA GLY A 161 -10.89 10.01 2.34
C GLY A 161 -11.23 8.57 2.78
N GLY A 162 -12.45 8.40 3.34
CA GLY A 162 -12.99 7.09 3.74
C GLY A 162 -12.11 6.40 4.76
N PRO A 163 -11.99 6.89 6.00
CA PRO A 163 -10.85 6.62 6.92
C PRO A 163 -10.23 5.23 6.83
N PRO A 164 -10.97 4.10 6.72
CA PRO A 164 -10.39 2.75 6.61
C PRO A 164 -9.71 2.53 5.24
N ARG A 165 -8.66 3.27 4.98
CA ARG A 165 -7.82 3.19 3.77
C ARG A 165 -6.35 3.32 4.16
N GLN A 166 -5.49 2.99 3.21
CA GLN A 166 -4.04 3.19 3.30
C GLN A 166 -3.53 3.61 1.92
N MET A 167 -2.83 4.75 1.82
CA MET A 167 -2.07 5.08 0.62
C MET A 167 -0.80 4.25 0.59
N LEU A 168 -0.46 3.72 -0.58
CA LEU A 168 0.64 2.79 -0.78
C LEU A 168 1.82 3.47 -1.49
N LEU A 169 3.01 2.88 -1.40
CA LEU A 169 4.26 3.37 -2.04
C LEU A 169 4.28 3.16 -3.57
N GLY A 170 3.13 3.32 -4.21
CA GLY A 170 2.94 3.18 -5.66
C GLY A 170 1.48 3.34 -6.05
N TRP A 171 1.17 3.00 -7.30
CA TRP A 171 -0.19 3.08 -7.83
C TRP A 171 -1.12 2.14 -7.07
N HIS A 172 -2.11 2.73 -6.43
CA HIS A 172 -3.04 2.02 -5.57
C HIS A 172 -3.99 1.12 -6.38
N TYR A 173 -4.37 -0.04 -5.83
CA TYR A 173 -5.33 -0.98 -6.44
C TYR A 173 -6.79 -0.45 -6.48
N GLY A 174 -7.15 0.50 -5.64
CA GLY A 174 -8.46 1.15 -5.69
C GLY A 174 -8.46 2.28 -6.71
N PHE A 175 -9.41 2.28 -7.63
CA PHE A 175 -9.51 3.24 -8.74
C PHE A 175 -9.42 4.71 -8.28
N TYR A 176 -10.18 5.08 -7.25
CA TYR A 176 -10.16 6.45 -6.72
C TYR A 176 -8.77 6.85 -6.20
N TYR A 177 -8.09 5.97 -5.46
CA TYR A 177 -6.78 6.25 -4.87
C TYR A 177 -5.64 6.13 -5.88
N SER A 178 -5.83 5.39 -6.95
CA SER A 178 -4.96 5.44 -8.12
C SER A 178 -4.96 6.85 -8.75
N ASN A 179 -6.14 7.47 -8.91
CA ASN A 179 -6.25 8.83 -9.40
C ASN A 179 -5.63 9.86 -8.42
N THR A 180 -5.77 9.67 -7.11
CA THR A 180 -5.13 10.56 -6.13
C THR A 180 -3.60 10.38 -6.11
N TYR A 181 -3.09 9.18 -6.34
CA TYR A 181 -1.67 8.96 -6.56
C TYR A 181 -1.16 9.74 -7.78
N ALA A 182 -1.91 9.69 -8.90
CA ALA A 182 -1.60 10.48 -10.09
C ALA A 182 -1.62 12.00 -9.80
N LEU A 183 -2.58 12.48 -9.00
CA LEU A 183 -2.63 13.89 -8.59
C LEU A 183 -1.39 14.28 -7.77
N ASN A 184 -0.95 13.45 -6.82
CA ASN A 184 0.24 13.71 -6.03
C ASN A 184 1.50 13.76 -6.92
N GLN A 185 1.61 12.88 -7.92
CA GLN A 185 2.66 12.90 -8.93
C GLN A 185 2.61 14.19 -9.77
N PHE A 186 1.41 14.59 -10.22
CA PHE A 186 1.22 15.83 -10.99
C PHE A 186 1.64 17.05 -10.16
N LEU A 187 1.21 17.17 -8.92
CA LEU A 187 1.59 18.29 -8.05
C LEU A 187 3.11 18.32 -7.83
N ALA A 188 3.74 17.17 -7.61
CA ALA A 188 5.20 17.08 -7.50
C ALA A 188 5.90 17.57 -8.78
N SER A 189 5.39 17.19 -9.96
CA SER A 189 5.92 17.66 -11.25
C SER A 189 5.78 19.18 -11.46
N ARG A 190 4.79 19.80 -10.77
CA ARG A 190 4.59 21.26 -10.76
C ARG A 190 5.42 21.99 -9.71
N GLY A 191 6.35 21.29 -9.04
CA GLY A 191 7.28 21.88 -8.08
C GLY A 191 6.78 21.93 -6.63
N PHE A 192 5.62 21.34 -6.33
CA PHE A 192 5.18 21.15 -4.95
C PHE A 192 5.94 20.01 -4.28
N LEU A 193 6.06 20.08 -2.96
CA LEU A 193 6.32 18.92 -2.13
C LEU A 193 4.97 18.43 -1.60
N VAL A 194 4.61 17.18 -1.90
CA VAL A 194 3.34 16.61 -1.41
C VAL A 194 3.65 15.58 -0.33
N LEU A 195 2.99 15.69 0.82
CA LEU A 195 3.03 14.72 1.91
C LEU A 195 1.68 14.01 1.99
N SER A 196 1.63 12.77 1.51
CA SER A 196 0.47 11.90 1.66
C SER A 196 0.50 11.23 3.02
N VAL A 197 -0.55 11.38 3.81
CA VAL A 197 -0.61 10.97 5.22
C VAL A 197 -1.54 9.78 5.39
N ASN A 198 -1.04 8.69 5.97
CA ASN A 198 -1.85 7.59 6.49
C ASN A 198 -2.13 7.87 7.97
N TYR A 199 -3.20 8.61 8.23
CA TYR A 199 -3.62 8.96 9.59
C TYR A 199 -4.35 7.80 10.27
N ARG A 200 -4.40 7.80 11.61
CA ARG A 200 -5.17 6.78 12.38
C ARG A 200 -6.63 6.72 11.89
N LEU A 201 -7.35 5.64 12.13
CA LEU A 201 -8.56 5.16 11.48
C LEU A 201 -8.28 4.47 10.14
N GLY A 202 -7.09 4.64 9.56
CA GLY A 202 -6.63 3.91 8.39
C GLY A 202 -6.38 2.43 8.68
N ILE A 203 -6.07 1.66 7.65
CA ILE A 203 -5.78 0.22 7.73
C ILE A 203 -4.28 -0.04 7.52
N GLY A 204 -3.82 -1.25 7.85
CA GLY A 204 -2.46 -1.71 7.57
C GLY A 204 -1.48 -1.60 8.74
N TYR A 205 -1.78 -0.81 9.78
CA TYR A 205 -0.88 -0.54 10.91
C TYR A 205 -1.37 -1.12 12.24
N GLY A 206 -2.29 -2.08 12.18
CA GLY A 206 -2.82 -2.80 13.34
C GLY A 206 -4.17 -2.31 13.82
N HIS A 207 -4.73 -3.08 14.76
CA HIS A 207 -6.08 -2.87 15.29
C HIS A 207 -6.24 -1.50 15.96
N ASP A 208 -5.32 -1.14 16.86
CA ASP A 208 -5.42 0.07 17.67
C ASP A 208 -5.21 1.35 16.84
N PHE A 209 -4.48 1.25 15.72
CA PHE A 209 -4.38 2.32 14.75
C PHE A 209 -5.70 2.51 14.00
N HIS A 210 -6.37 1.41 13.64
CA HIS A 210 -7.65 1.42 12.92
C HIS A 210 -8.82 1.79 13.83
N TYR A 211 -8.80 1.36 15.09
CA TYR A 211 -9.84 1.62 16.09
C TYR A 211 -9.26 2.34 17.32
N PRO A 212 -8.81 3.60 17.17
CA PRO A 212 -8.26 4.36 18.29
C PRO A 212 -9.36 4.71 19.31
N GLU A 213 -8.98 4.80 20.59
CA GLU A 213 -9.91 5.10 21.70
C GLU A 213 -10.69 6.41 21.52
N ARG A 214 -10.08 7.40 20.85
CA ARG A 214 -10.64 8.74 20.67
C ARG A 214 -10.82 9.03 19.18
N ALA A 215 -11.67 8.26 18.53
CA ALA A 215 -12.05 8.48 17.14
C ALA A 215 -13.38 9.23 17.03
N GLY A 216 -13.54 10.00 15.97
CA GLY A 216 -14.81 10.65 15.72
C GLY A 216 -14.91 11.31 14.35
N SER A 217 -16.07 11.19 13.71
CA SER A 217 -16.34 11.76 12.38
C SER A 217 -16.30 13.31 12.32
N ARG A 218 -16.20 13.96 13.46
CA ARG A 218 -16.15 15.45 13.57
C ARG A 218 -14.75 15.95 13.89
N GLY A 219 -13.73 15.12 13.74
CA GLY A 219 -12.36 15.40 14.10
C GLY A 219 -12.08 15.11 15.57
N ALA A 220 -11.26 14.11 15.81
CA ALA A 220 -10.79 13.74 17.14
C ALA A 220 -9.26 13.52 17.12
N SER A 221 -8.78 12.35 17.52
CA SER A 221 -7.34 12.08 17.54
C SER A 221 -6.69 12.09 16.13
N GLU A 222 -7.40 11.71 15.09
CA GLU A 222 -6.94 11.74 13.69
C GLU A 222 -6.59 13.15 13.18
N TYR A 223 -7.24 14.18 13.71
CA TYR A 223 -6.88 15.56 13.41
C TYR A 223 -5.45 15.90 13.82
N GLN A 224 -5.00 15.36 14.95
CA GLN A 224 -3.65 15.59 15.46
C GLN A 224 -2.58 15.00 14.54
N ASP A 225 -2.88 13.91 13.85
CA ASP A 225 -1.97 13.27 12.89
C ASP A 225 -1.75 14.17 11.66
N VAL A 226 -2.86 14.71 11.11
CA VAL A 226 -2.81 15.62 9.97
C VAL A 226 -2.14 16.94 10.34
N LEU A 227 -2.40 17.46 11.55
CA LEU A 227 -1.72 18.66 12.06
C LEU A 227 -0.22 18.41 12.24
N ALA A 228 0.19 17.25 12.77
CA ALA A 228 1.59 16.87 12.91
C ALA A 228 2.29 16.81 11.55
N ALA A 229 1.63 16.27 10.54
CA ALA A 229 2.11 16.24 9.16
C ALA A 229 2.32 17.66 8.60
N GLY A 230 1.39 18.59 8.83
CA GLY A 230 1.56 19.99 8.45
C GLY A 230 2.75 20.66 9.14
N ARG A 231 2.92 20.45 10.44
CA ARG A 231 4.08 20.94 11.22
C ARG A 231 5.40 20.34 10.73
N TYR A 232 5.40 19.04 10.40
CA TYR A 232 6.56 18.40 9.80
C TYR A 232 6.96 19.08 8.49
N LEU A 233 6.01 19.37 7.60
CA LEU A 233 6.29 20.12 6.37
C LEU A 233 6.87 21.52 6.67
N GLN A 234 6.30 22.24 7.62
CA GLN A 234 6.79 23.59 7.99
C GLN A 234 8.20 23.58 8.57
N SER A 235 8.64 22.47 9.19
CA SER A 235 9.99 22.32 9.76
C SER A 235 11.05 21.90 8.73
N ARG A 236 10.64 21.48 7.55
CA ARG A 236 11.59 21.03 6.51
C ARG A 236 12.35 22.18 5.89
N PRO A 237 13.68 22.05 5.67
CA PRO A 237 14.50 23.11 5.07
C PRO A 237 14.16 23.38 3.60
N ASP A 238 13.61 22.38 2.90
CA ASP A 238 13.24 22.44 1.48
C ASP A 238 11.77 22.87 1.24
N VAL A 239 11.08 23.30 2.31
CA VAL A 239 9.69 23.81 2.27
C VAL A 239 9.65 25.29 2.65
N ASP A 240 8.82 26.07 1.98
CA ASP A 240 8.45 27.42 2.41
C ASP A 240 7.34 27.30 3.47
N PRO A 241 7.62 27.57 4.75
CA PRO A 241 6.66 27.36 5.84
C PRO A 241 5.42 28.24 5.75
N LYS A 242 5.44 29.30 4.94
CA LYS A 242 4.29 30.20 4.69
C LYS A 242 3.41 29.71 3.54
N ARG A 243 3.85 28.68 2.80
CA ARG A 243 3.13 28.12 1.64
C ARG A 243 2.87 26.63 1.83
N VAL A 244 2.29 26.27 2.98
CA VAL A 244 1.84 24.91 3.28
C VAL A 244 0.31 24.92 3.28
N GLY A 245 -0.29 24.08 2.42
CA GLY A 245 -1.73 23.89 2.26
C GLY A 245 -2.16 22.44 2.55
N ILE A 246 -3.45 22.18 2.52
CA ILE A 246 -4.08 20.87 2.63
C ILE A 246 -5.17 20.75 1.56
#